data_94b67622c0247af2889bce30b1412075
#
_entry.id   94b67622c0247af2889bce30b1412075
#
_cell.length_a   1.000
_cell.length_b   1.000
_cell.length_c   1.000
_cell.angle_alpha   90.00
_cell.angle_beta   90.00
_cell.angle_gamma   90.00
#
_symmetry.space_group_name_H-M   'P 1'
#
loop_
_entity.id
_entity.type
_entity.pdbx_description
1 polymer ?
#
loop_
_entity_poly.entity_id
_entity_poly.type
_entity_poly.pdbx_seq_one_letter_code
_entity_poly.pdbx_strand_id
1 'polypeptide(L)'
;MGCIYNVFMRKTILAFVILLAPALLFAQGAKQDNKPDYKIFTGQYERGNAEQQEAFKQFFGADDVQNKFDFYFHWYNVAHEYSHCILDFYGKSVGSVQEEILANKFAVKYWKSVGFDEELARLKVLLEERLSTFTNPVPEDTTFEEWYSGIWGTSKLMEVSVYGYLQFKSVLIAMEDEGDLEAWFAAVGIDGFTCPKDYKSGKYPVTADSAVKYLNDLQSFFKSSGFKMPAVGLELTNDPTTHFSRKME
;
A
#
# COMPACT_ATOMS: atom_id res chain seq x y z
N MET A 1 -19.08 -49.50 -18.78
CA MET A 1 -19.36 -48.50 -19.83
C MET A 1 -19.51 -47.17 -19.10
N GLY A 2 -18.63 -46.29 -19.00
CA GLY A 2 -17.68 -45.82 -19.98
C GLY A 2 -17.86 -44.34 -20.17
N CYS A 3 -16.76 -43.62 -20.07
CA CYS A 3 -16.47 -42.33 -20.61
C CYS A 3 -16.80 -41.09 -19.75
N ILE A 4 -15.78 -40.54 -19.09
CA ILE A 4 -14.85 -39.48 -19.55
C ILE A 4 -15.60 -38.17 -19.88
N TYR A 5 -15.48 -37.21 -18.94
CA TYR A 5 -15.28 -35.79 -19.30
C TYR A 5 -14.23 -35.20 -18.35
N ASN A 6 -12.98 -35.39 -18.71
CA ASN A 6 -11.89 -34.53 -18.33
C ASN A 6 -11.92 -33.33 -19.27
N VAL A 7 -12.47 -32.21 -18.83
CA VAL A 7 -12.23 -30.92 -19.46
C VAL A 7 -11.28 -30.14 -18.55
N PHE A 8 -10.05 -30.19 -18.92
CA PHE A 8 -8.96 -29.32 -18.47
C PHE A 8 -9.35 -27.87 -18.70
N MET A 9 -9.95 -27.22 -17.72
CA MET A 9 -9.89 -25.77 -17.62
C MET A 9 -8.67 -25.44 -16.77
N ARG A 10 -7.55 -25.25 -17.43
CA ARG A 10 -6.43 -24.47 -16.88
C ARG A 10 -6.91 -23.01 -16.82
N LYS A 11 -7.62 -22.66 -15.76
CA LYS A 11 -7.73 -21.27 -15.34
C LYS A 11 -6.37 -20.88 -14.79
N THR A 12 -5.62 -20.15 -15.59
CA THR A 12 -4.48 -19.39 -15.12
C THR A 12 -5.06 -18.31 -14.21
N ILE A 13 -5.12 -18.61 -12.92
CA ILE A 13 -5.56 -17.67 -11.89
C ILE A 13 -4.44 -16.65 -11.80
N LEU A 14 -4.76 -15.42 -12.18
CA LEU A 14 -3.94 -14.25 -11.87
C LEU A 14 -3.92 -14.14 -10.34
N ALA A 15 -2.89 -14.69 -9.73
CA ALA A 15 -2.72 -14.61 -8.30
C ALA A 15 -2.19 -13.21 -7.96
N PHE A 16 -3.08 -12.29 -7.60
CA PHE A 16 -2.72 -11.20 -6.71
C PHE A 16 -2.37 -11.85 -5.37
N VAL A 17 -1.13 -12.33 -5.28
CA VAL A 17 -0.65 -12.93 -4.04
C VAL A 17 -0.25 -11.77 -3.13
N ILE A 18 -1.20 -11.32 -2.32
CA ILE A 18 -0.85 -10.73 -1.04
C ILE A 18 -0.31 -11.90 -0.22
N LEU A 19 0.99 -12.13 -0.28
CA LEU A 19 1.66 -13.03 0.63
C LEU A 19 1.69 -12.37 2.01
N LEU A 20 0.59 -12.51 2.74
CA LEU A 20 0.58 -12.37 4.18
C LEU A 20 1.41 -13.52 4.77
N ALA A 21 2.71 -13.33 4.86
CA ALA A 21 3.54 -14.19 5.66
C ALA A 21 3.32 -13.79 7.14
N PRO A 22 2.90 -14.71 8.02
CA PRO A 22 2.90 -14.42 9.43
C PRO A 22 4.34 -14.18 9.88
N ALA A 23 4.59 -12.99 10.42
CA ALA A 23 5.84 -12.67 11.08
C ALA A 23 5.95 -13.50 12.35
N LEU A 24 6.76 -14.55 12.33
CA LEU A 24 7.19 -15.27 13.53
C LEU A 24 8.68 -15.11 13.73
N LEU A 25 9.00 -14.26 14.75
CA LEU A 25 10.05 -14.34 15.78
C LEU A 25 11.49 -14.77 15.37
N PHE A 26 12.48 -13.97 15.60
CA PHE A 26 13.33 -13.85 16.79
C PHE A 26 14.44 -12.84 16.59
N ALA A 27 14.63 -12.00 17.62
CA ALA A 27 15.75 -11.09 17.75
C ALA A 27 17.02 -11.85 18.14
N GLN A 28 18.17 -11.44 17.60
CA GLN A 28 19.35 -11.10 18.39
C GLN A 28 20.40 -10.41 17.50
N GLY A 29 20.99 -9.35 18.05
CA GLY A 29 21.82 -8.41 17.35
C GLY A 29 23.16 -8.94 16.87
N ALA A 30 23.56 -8.45 15.72
CA ALA A 30 24.95 -8.35 15.26
C ALA A 30 25.10 -7.14 14.34
N LYS A 31 26.28 -6.55 14.38
CA LYS A 31 26.75 -5.29 13.81
C LYS A 31 26.45 -5.11 12.33
N GLN A 32 25.82 -4.05 12.04
CA GLN A 32 25.93 -3.00 11.04
C GLN A 32 26.81 -3.28 9.81
N ASP A 33 26.24 -3.99 8.85
CA ASP A 33 26.40 -3.71 7.43
C ASP A 33 25.23 -2.81 7.04
N ASN A 34 25.38 -1.91 6.06
CA ASN A 34 24.36 -0.94 5.59
C ASN A 34 23.10 -1.60 5.00
N LYS A 35 22.66 -2.69 5.55
CA LYS A 35 21.46 -3.44 5.15
C LYS A 35 20.25 -2.77 5.81
N PRO A 36 19.18 -2.45 5.06
CA PRO A 36 17.97 -1.91 5.65
C PRO A 36 17.30 -2.96 6.56
N ASP A 37 16.62 -2.47 7.63
CA ASP A 37 15.84 -3.32 8.52
C ASP A 37 14.65 -3.95 7.81
N TYR A 38 14.09 -3.21 6.85
CA TYR A 38 12.92 -3.60 6.05
C TYR A 38 13.15 -3.28 4.58
N LYS A 39 12.38 -3.93 3.72
CA LYS A 39 12.34 -3.63 2.31
C LYS A 39 10.90 -3.56 1.82
N ILE A 40 10.57 -2.51 1.07
CA ILE A 40 9.34 -2.39 0.29
C ILE A 40 9.64 -2.96 -1.10
N PHE A 41 8.77 -3.85 -1.55
CA PHE A 41 8.77 -4.38 -2.91
C PHE A 41 7.61 -3.75 -3.67
N THR A 42 7.88 -3.21 -4.85
CA THR A 42 6.85 -2.66 -5.71
C THR A 42 7.07 -3.06 -7.16
N GLY A 43 6.00 -3.46 -7.83
CA GLY A 43 6.02 -3.92 -9.20
C GLY A 43 6.11 -2.76 -10.21
N GLN A 44 6.34 -3.08 -11.47
CA GLN A 44 6.42 -2.14 -12.58
C GLN A 44 5.40 -2.53 -13.65
N TYR A 45 4.46 -1.63 -13.98
CA TYR A 45 3.39 -1.89 -14.94
C TYR A 45 3.91 -2.35 -16.29
N GLU A 46 4.93 -1.69 -16.82
CA GLU A 46 5.52 -1.97 -18.13
C GLU A 46 6.25 -3.32 -18.20
N ARG A 47 6.55 -3.94 -17.05
CA ARG A 47 7.16 -5.28 -16.94
C ARG A 47 6.15 -6.41 -16.94
N GLY A 48 4.87 -6.08 -16.72
CA GLY A 48 3.79 -7.05 -16.72
C GLY A 48 3.55 -7.70 -18.08
N ASN A 49 3.07 -8.93 -18.07
CA ASN A 49 2.55 -9.57 -19.26
C ASN A 49 1.22 -8.92 -19.70
N ALA A 50 0.72 -9.29 -20.88
CA ALA A 50 -0.49 -8.68 -21.45
C ALA A 50 -1.73 -8.82 -20.55
N GLU A 51 -1.88 -9.96 -19.84
CA GLU A 51 -2.99 -10.21 -18.93
C GLU A 51 -2.92 -9.31 -17.69
N GLN A 52 -1.73 -9.16 -17.10
CA GLN A 52 -1.47 -8.28 -15.97
C GLN A 52 -1.70 -6.80 -16.35
N GLN A 53 -1.20 -6.39 -17.50
CA GLN A 53 -1.41 -5.02 -18.00
C GLN A 53 -2.89 -4.74 -18.26
N GLU A 54 -3.65 -5.72 -18.79
CA GLU A 54 -5.09 -5.57 -18.99
C GLU A 54 -5.85 -5.49 -17.65
N ALA A 55 -5.44 -6.25 -16.63
CA ALA A 55 -6.00 -6.14 -15.29
C ALA A 55 -5.80 -4.73 -14.70
N PHE A 56 -4.63 -4.10 -14.88
CA PHE A 56 -4.42 -2.72 -14.44
C PHE A 56 -5.18 -1.67 -15.27
N LYS A 57 -5.48 -1.94 -16.55
CA LYS A 57 -6.41 -1.09 -17.30
C LYS A 57 -7.83 -1.18 -16.74
N GLN A 58 -8.26 -2.35 -16.30
CA GLN A 58 -9.54 -2.49 -15.59
C GLN A 58 -9.51 -1.78 -14.24
N PHE A 59 -8.38 -1.82 -13.53
CA PHE A 59 -8.18 -1.18 -12.23
C PHE A 59 -8.17 0.36 -12.35
N PHE A 60 -7.35 0.94 -13.22
CA PHE A 60 -7.12 2.39 -13.34
C PHE A 60 -7.89 3.08 -14.48
N GLY A 61 -8.59 2.34 -15.35
CA GLY A 61 -9.08 2.83 -16.63
C GLY A 61 -8.03 2.70 -17.74
N ALA A 62 -8.45 2.67 -19.00
CA ALA A 62 -7.55 2.38 -20.13
C ALA A 62 -6.59 3.52 -20.49
N ASP A 63 -6.93 4.75 -20.13
CA ASP A 63 -6.11 5.93 -20.42
C ASP A 63 -5.11 6.19 -19.31
N ASP A 64 -3.90 6.54 -19.73
CA ASP A 64 -2.79 6.97 -18.88
C ASP A 64 -2.46 6.00 -17.73
N VAL A 65 -2.62 4.69 -17.98
CA VAL A 65 -2.48 3.63 -16.96
C VAL A 65 -1.11 3.67 -16.28
N GLN A 66 -0.04 3.88 -17.03
CA GLN A 66 1.33 3.95 -16.49
C GLN A 66 1.45 5.03 -15.42
N ASN A 67 1.01 6.26 -15.72
CA ASN A 67 1.12 7.36 -14.76
C ASN A 67 0.20 7.16 -13.54
N LYS A 68 -0.99 6.60 -13.73
CA LYS A 68 -1.90 6.26 -12.63
C LYS A 68 -1.33 5.17 -11.74
N PHE A 69 -0.70 4.15 -12.34
CA PHE A 69 0.01 3.09 -11.64
C PHE A 69 1.16 3.64 -10.82
N ASP A 70 2.04 4.43 -11.44
CA ASP A 70 3.19 5.03 -10.78
C ASP A 70 2.75 5.95 -9.63
N PHE A 71 1.71 6.75 -9.87
CA PHE A 71 1.17 7.65 -8.86
C PHE A 71 0.60 6.91 -7.65
N TYR A 72 -0.12 5.82 -7.88
CA TYR A 72 -0.70 5.02 -6.81
C TYR A 72 0.36 4.14 -6.12
N PHE A 73 1.11 3.32 -6.87
CA PHE A 73 1.99 2.30 -6.31
C PHE A 73 3.40 2.79 -5.98
N HIS A 74 3.96 3.72 -6.76
CA HIS A 74 5.31 4.21 -6.54
C HIS A 74 5.40 5.45 -5.65
N TRP A 75 4.25 6.07 -5.34
CA TRP A 75 4.17 7.20 -4.45
C TRP A 75 3.26 6.94 -3.26
N TYR A 76 1.94 6.92 -3.46
CA TYR A 76 1.00 6.75 -2.34
C TYR A 76 1.26 5.46 -1.56
N ASN A 77 1.34 4.33 -2.26
CA ASN A 77 1.51 3.02 -1.64
C ASN A 77 2.89 2.85 -0.97
N VAL A 78 3.93 3.55 -1.40
CA VAL A 78 5.23 3.53 -0.71
C VAL A 78 5.11 4.10 0.71
N ALA A 79 4.33 5.17 0.92
CA ALA A 79 4.06 5.68 2.26
C ALA A 79 3.17 4.70 3.07
N HIS A 80 2.19 4.08 2.43
CA HIS A 80 1.36 3.04 3.04
C HIS A 80 2.22 1.86 3.53
N GLU A 81 3.06 1.28 2.68
CA GLU A 81 3.97 0.18 3.03
C GLU A 81 5.01 0.56 4.10
N TYR A 82 5.45 1.82 4.08
CA TYR A 82 6.35 2.31 5.11
C TYR A 82 5.70 2.29 6.51
N SER A 83 4.38 2.50 6.60
CA SER A 83 3.67 2.41 7.87
C SER A 83 3.66 1.00 8.46
N HIS A 84 3.55 -0.04 7.62
CA HIS A 84 3.68 -1.42 8.08
C HIS A 84 5.07 -1.67 8.70
N CYS A 85 6.12 -1.12 8.08
CA CYS A 85 7.47 -1.19 8.64
C CYS A 85 7.55 -0.49 10.01
N ILE A 86 6.89 0.66 10.18
CA ILE A 86 6.82 1.37 11.47
C ILE A 86 6.10 0.53 12.51
N LEU A 87 4.91 0.02 12.18
CA LEU A 87 4.10 -0.75 13.12
C LEU A 87 4.85 -2.01 13.59
N ASP A 88 5.48 -2.75 12.68
CA ASP A 88 6.28 -3.92 13.05
C ASP A 88 7.53 -3.54 13.87
N PHE A 89 8.23 -2.46 13.49
CA PHE A 89 9.42 -1.99 14.21
C PHE A 89 9.12 -1.63 15.68
N TYR A 90 7.95 -1.08 15.95
CA TYR A 90 7.49 -0.73 17.30
C TYR A 90 6.68 -1.85 17.98
N GLY A 91 6.53 -3.02 17.35
CA GLY A 91 5.75 -4.14 17.88
C GLY A 91 4.26 -3.82 17.99
N LYS A 92 3.73 -3.00 17.07
CA LYS A 92 2.32 -2.56 17.01
C LYS A 92 1.56 -3.18 15.84
N SER A 93 2.19 -4.05 15.07
CA SER A 93 1.55 -4.76 13.97
C SER A 93 0.43 -5.65 14.51
N VAL A 94 -0.73 -5.58 13.89
CA VAL A 94 -1.93 -6.36 14.26
C VAL A 94 -2.32 -7.35 13.15
N GLY A 95 -1.65 -7.29 12.00
CA GLY A 95 -1.76 -8.29 10.91
C GLY A 95 -3.18 -8.50 10.40
N SER A 96 -3.99 -7.44 10.27
CA SER A 96 -5.41 -7.54 9.95
C SER A 96 -5.87 -6.37 9.07
N VAL A 97 -7.14 -6.40 8.69
CA VAL A 97 -7.82 -5.27 8.04
C VAL A 97 -7.61 -3.93 8.75
N GLN A 98 -7.55 -3.96 10.08
CA GLN A 98 -7.29 -2.73 10.85
C GLN A 98 -5.91 -2.16 10.60
N GLU A 99 -4.90 -2.99 10.36
CA GLU A 99 -3.56 -2.52 9.99
C GLU A 99 -3.58 -1.84 8.61
N GLU A 100 -4.30 -2.39 7.65
CA GLU A 100 -4.49 -1.77 6.33
C GLU A 100 -5.17 -0.38 6.44
N ILE A 101 -6.18 -0.25 7.31
CA ILE A 101 -6.84 1.02 7.58
C ILE A 101 -5.85 2.01 8.22
N LEU A 102 -5.07 1.57 9.19
CA LEU A 102 -4.03 2.40 9.82
C LEU A 102 -2.96 2.84 8.82
N ALA A 103 -2.55 1.95 7.92
CA ALA A 103 -1.56 2.24 6.90
C ALA A 103 -2.05 3.29 5.89
N ASN A 104 -3.31 3.20 5.46
CA ASN A 104 -3.91 4.23 4.61
C ASN A 104 -4.04 5.58 5.34
N LYS A 105 -4.45 5.59 6.61
CA LYS A 105 -4.50 6.82 7.42
C LYS A 105 -3.11 7.45 7.57
N PHE A 106 -2.09 6.65 7.82
CA PHE A 106 -0.71 7.14 7.87
C PHE A 106 -0.30 7.81 6.56
N ALA A 107 -0.49 7.14 5.43
CA ALA A 107 -0.10 7.66 4.12
C ALA A 107 -0.75 9.02 3.81
N VAL A 108 -2.05 9.14 4.07
CA VAL A 108 -2.80 10.40 3.90
C VAL A 108 -2.26 11.49 4.82
N LYS A 109 -2.07 11.20 6.12
CA LYS A 109 -1.58 12.18 7.10
C LYS A 109 -0.14 12.60 6.83
N TYR A 110 0.72 11.67 6.41
CA TYR A 110 2.07 11.99 5.95
C TYR A 110 2.03 12.94 4.75
N TRP A 111 1.24 12.66 3.72
CA TRP A 111 1.11 13.54 2.56
C TRP A 111 0.64 14.94 2.92
N LYS A 112 -0.35 15.07 3.81
CA LYS A 112 -0.77 16.37 4.37
C LYS A 112 0.39 17.07 5.10
N SER A 113 1.16 16.33 5.90
CA SER A 113 2.26 16.88 6.69
C SER A 113 3.43 17.43 5.86
N VAL A 114 3.59 16.93 4.63
CA VAL A 114 4.65 17.38 3.71
C VAL A 114 4.13 18.32 2.60
N GLY A 115 2.85 18.72 2.66
CA GLY A 115 2.24 19.67 1.73
C GLY A 115 1.88 19.10 0.37
N PHE A 116 1.53 17.79 0.30
CA PHE A 116 1.05 17.13 -0.93
C PHE A 116 -0.48 17.21 -1.06
N ASP A 117 -1.07 18.36 -0.73
CA ASP A 117 -2.52 18.56 -0.79
C ASP A 117 -3.05 18.49 -2.22
N GLU A 118 -2.30 19.00 -3.20
CA GLU A 118 -2.67 18.90 -4.63
C GLU A 118 -2.63 17.45 -5.11
N GLU A 119 -1.63 16.69 -4.69
CA GLU A 119 -1.49 15.27 -4.99
C GLU A 119 -2.62 14.46 -4.34
N LEU A 120 -3.00 14.77 -3.09
CA LEU A 120 -4.16 14.15 -2.45
C LEU A 120 -5.46 14.47 -3.17
N ALA A 121 -5.65 15.70 -3.62
CA ALA A 121 -6.83 16.08 -4.40
C ALA A 121 -6.88 15.32 -5.74
N ARG A 122 -5.75 15.20 -6.44
CA ARG A 122 -5.65 14.39 -7.67
C ARG A 122 -5.93 12.92 -7.41
N LEU A 123 -5.36 12.37 -6.34
CA LEU A 123 -5.61 10.98 -5.95
C LEU A 123 -7.09 10.76 -5.66
N LYS A 124 -7.71 11.65 -4.89
CA LYS A 124 -9.14 11.59 -4.58
C LYS A 124 -10.00 11.52 -5.84
N VAL A 125 -9.77 12.41 -6.79
CA VAL A 125 -10.49 12.44 -8.08
C VAL A 125 -10.34 11.11 -8.83
N LEU A 126 -9.11 10.60 -8.94
CA LEU A 126 -8.83 9.31 -9.57
C LEU A 126 -9.63 8.18 -8.90
N LEU A 127 -9.60 8.10 -7.56
CA LEU A 127 -10.23 7.02 -6.82
C LEU A 127 -11.77 7.08 -6.90
N GLU A 128 -12.36 8.28 -6.80
CA GLU A 128 -13.81 8.49 -6.92
C GLU A 128 -14.29 8.12 -8.33
N GLU A 129 -13.58 8.55 -9.37
CA GLU A 129 -13.86 8.21 -10.75
C GLU A 129 -13.81 6.69 -10.96
N ARG A 130 -12.79 6.02 -10.45
CA ARG A 130 -12.65 4.57 -10.59
C ARG A 130 -13.71 3.81 -9.80
N LEU A 131 -14.00 4.23 -8.56
CA LEU A 131 -15.07 3.61 -7.75
C LEU A 131 -16.43 3.67 -8.43
N SER A 132 -16.72 4.75 -9.17
CA SER A 132 -17.98 4.87 -9.89
C SER A 132 -18.17 3.82 -10.99
N THR A 133 -17.09 3.17 -11.43
CA THR A 133 -17.11 2.12 -12.46
C THR A 133 -17.16 0.70 -11.87
N PHE A 134 -16.95 0.54 -10.57
CA PHE A 134 -17.06 -0.75 -9.91
C PHE A 134 -18.46 -0.96 -9.31
N THR A 135 -18.95 -2.18 -9.40
CA THR A 135 -20.14 -2.56 -8.62
C THR A 135 -19.77 -2.56 -7.14
N ASN A 136 -20.59 -1.92 -6.31
CA ASN A 136 -20.41 -1.99 -4.86
C ASN A 136 -20.61 -3.43 -4.37
N PRO A 137 -19.55 -4.08 -3.83
CA PRO A 137 -19.65 -5.46 -3.38
C PRO A 137 -20.09 -5.59 -1.91
N VAL A 138 -20.26 -4.46 -1.20
CA VAL A 138 -20.65 -4.44 0.22
C VAL A 138 -22.15 -4.67 0.32
N PRO A 139 -22.62 -5.69 1.07
CA PRO A 139 -24.04 -5.88 1.32
C PRO A 139 -24.69 -4.68 2.00
N GLU A 140 -25.98 -4.44 1.75
CA GLU A 140 -26.70 -3.25 2.25
C GLU A 140 -26.78 -3.18 3.79
N ASP A 141 -26.76 -4.33 4.46
CA ASP A 141 -26.87 -4.47 5.93
C ASP A 141 -25.51 -4.64 6.62
N THR A 142 -24.41 -4.40 5.92
CA THR A 142 -23.05 -4.64 6.40
C THR A 142 -22.22 -3.37 6.25
N THR A 143 -21.41 -3.04 7.25
CA THR A 143 -20.42 -1.95 7.13
C THR A 143 -19.26 -2.37 6.22
N PHE A 144 -18.55 -1.38 5.67
CA PHE A 144 -17.35 -1.63 4.86
C PHE A 144 -16.29 -2.44 5.64
N GLU A 145 -16.06 -2.11 6.91
CA GLU A 145 -15.07 -2.80 7.73
C GLU A 145 -15.44 -4.24 8.04
N GLU A 146 -16.72 -4.50 8.35
CA GLU A 146 -17.23 -5.87 8.57
C GLU A 146 -17.13 -6.71 7.30
N TRP A 147 -17.56 -6.15 6.18
CA TRP A 147 -17.44 -6.82 4.88
C TRP A 147 -15.98 -7.11 4.53
N TYR A 148 -15.09 -6.12 4.68
CA TYR A 148 -13.66 -6.27 4.41
C TYR A 148 -13.06 -7.38 5.29
N SER A 149 -13.35 -7.36 6.59
CA SER A 149 -12.91 -8.41 7.52
C SER A 149 -13.45 -9.80 7.15
N GLY A 150 -14.67 -9.87 6.66
CA GLY A 150 -15.31 -11.12 6.22
C GLY A 150 -14.71 -11.72 4.96
N ILE A 151 -14.14 -10.92 4.07
CA ILE A 151 -13.48 -11.40 2.85
C ILE A 151 -11.96 -11.52 2.97
N TRP A 152 -11.39 -11.06 4.09
CA TRP A 152 -9.95 -11.11 4.32
C TRP A 152 -9.40 -12.53 4.23
N GLY A 153 -8.35 -12.71 3.43
CA GLY A 153 -7.74 -14.03 3.20
C GLY A 153 -8.58 -14.99 2.35
N THR A 154 -9.71 -14.55 1.79
CA THR A 154 -10.51 -15.37 0.87
C THR A 154 -10.13 -15.14 -0.59
N SER A 155 -10.58 -16.04 -1.49
CA SER A 155 -10.38 -15.90 -2.95
C SER A 155 -11.12 -14.69 -3.56
N LYS A 156 -12.05 -14.06 -2.85
CA LYS A 156 -12.73 -12.83 -3.31
C LYS A 156 -11.77 -11.67 -3.51
N LEU A 157 -10.71 -11.59 -2.71
CA LEU A 157 -9.65 -10.59 -2.87
C LEU A 157 -8.87 -10.74 -4.18
N MET A 158 -9.02 -11.87 -4.89
CA MET A 158 -8.38 -12.10 -6.19
C MET A 158 -9.18 -11.54 -7.37
N GLU A 159 -10.41 -11.08 -7.14
CA GLU A 159 -11.24 -10.45 -8.16
C GLU A 159 -10.83 -8.99 -8.32
N VAL A 160 -10.39 -8.58 -9.51
CA VAL A 160 -9.87 -7.23 -9.79
C VAL A 160 -10.85 -6.13 -9.35
N SER A 161 -12.15 -6.32 -9.61
CA SER A 161 -13.18 -5.35 -9.22
C SER A 161 -13.38 -5.25 -7.70
N VAL A 162 -13.33 -6.38 -7.00
CA VAL A 162 -13.45 -6.43 -5.53
C VAL A 162 -12.22 -5.82 -4.88
N TYR A 163 -11.04 -6.21 -5.34
CA TYR A 163 -9.76 -5.67 -4.85
C TYR A 163 -9.66 -4.16 -5.12
N GLY A 164 -9.99 -3.72 -6.34
CA GLY A 164 -9.99 -2.30 -6.70
C GLY A 164 -10.97 -1.49 -5.86
N TYR A 165 -12.19 -1.99 -5.68
CA TYR A 165 -13.18 -1.33 -4.82
C TYR A 165 -12.64 -1.18 -3.38
N LEU A 166 -12.10 -2.25 -2.82
CA LEU A 166 -11.56 -2.29 -1.47
C LEU A 166 -10.42 -1.30 -1.29
N GLN A 167 -9.42 -1.34 -2.17
CA GLN A 167 -8.24 -0.45 -2.11
C GLN A 167 -8.68 1.01 -2.18
N PHE A 168 -9.46 1.37 -3.19
CA PHE A 168 -9.85 2.76 -3.41
C PHE A 168 -10.78 3.30 -2.32
N LYS A 169 -11.74 2.48 -1.88
CA LYS A 169 -12.65 2.87 -0.79
C LYS A 169 -11.91 3.06 0.53
N SER A 170 -10.94 2.20 0.85
CA SER A 170 -10.10 2.33 2.05
C SER A 170 -9.32 3.64 2.08
N VAL A 171 -8.75 4.03 0.94
CA VAL A 171 -8.00 5.30 0.84
C VAL A 171 -8.93 6.50 1.01
N LEU A 172 -10.10 6.49 0.36
CA LEU A 172 -11.08 7.59 0.50
C LEU A 172 -11.59 7.73 1.94
N ILE A 173 -11.85 6.62 2.64
CA ILE A 173 -12.19 6.64 4.07
C ILE A 173 -11.04 7.26 4.89
N ALA A 174 -9.80 6.90 4.57
CA ALA A 174 -8.64 7.48 5.25
C ALA A 174 -8.49 9.01 4.99
N MET A 175 -8.91 9.50 3.82
CA MET A 175 -8.90 10.94 3.50
C MET A 175 -9.92 11.73 4.32
N GLU A 176 -11.02 11.09 4.75
CA GLU A 176 -12.06 11.68 5.61
C GLU A 176 -11.67 11.67 7.10
N ASP A 177 -10.62 10.93 7.46
CA ASP A 177 -10.18 10.80 8.85
C ASP A 177 -9.57 12.11 9.35
N GLU A 178 -10.10 12.62 10.47
CA GLU A 178 -9.60 13.80 11.12
C GLU A 178 -8.30 13.55 11.90
N GLY A 179 -7.59 14.62 12.22
CA GLY A 179 -6.32 14.56 12.93
C GLY A 179 -5.11 14.54 11.99
N ASP A 180 -3.97 14.76 12.58
CA ASP A 180 -2.68 14.86 11.91
C ASP A 180 -1.84 13.58 12.08
N LEU A 181 -0.58 13.64 11.64
CA LEU A 181 0.34 12.52 11.75
C LEU A 181 0.76 12.26 13.21
N GLU A 182 0.83 13.30 14.06
CA GLU A 182 1.12 13.14 15.50
C GLU A 182 -0.01 12.36 16.18
N ALA A 183 -1.27 12.69 15.86
CA ALA A 183 -2.42 11.97 16.36
C ALA A 183 -2.44 10.49 15.92
N TRP A 184 -1.96 10.20 14.71
CA TRP A 184 -1.83 8.80 14.25
C TRP A 184 -0.81 8.03 15.11
N PHE A 185 0.38 8.59 15.37
CA PHE A 185 1.39 7.95 16.21
C PHE A 185 0.86 7.71 17.62
N ALA A 186 0.19 8.69 18.22
CA ALA A 186 -0.43 8.55 19.53
C ALA A 186 -1.51 7.45 19.55
N ALA A 187 -2.35 7.40 18.53
CA ALA A 187 -3.44 6.41 18.41
C ALA A 187 -2.92 4.96 18.34
N VAL A 188 -1.76 4.74 17.73
CA VAL A 188 -1.13 3.40 17.69
C VAL A 188 -0.24 3.14 18.92
N GLY A 189 -0.19 4.06 19.89
CA GLY A 189 0.58 3.93 21.12
C GLY A 189 2.09 4.04 20.91
N ILE A 190 2.51 4.92 20.01
CA ILE A 190 3.90 5.29 19.75
C ILE A 190 4.05 6.76 20.14
N ASP A 191 4.54 7.01 21.34
CA ASP A 191 4.62 8.34 21.93
C ASP A 191 5.87 9.11 21.49
N GLY A 192 5.79 10.45 21.56
CA GLY A 192 6.93 11.35 21.43
C GLY A 192 7.27 11.76 19.99
N PHE A 193 6.49 11.36 19.00
CA PHE A 193 6.63 11.89 17.64
C PHE A 193 6.10 13.33 17.57
N THR A 194 6.86 14.20 16.90
CA THR A 194 6.45 15.57 16.57
C THR A 194 6.84 15.89 15.15
N CYS A 195 5.90 16.40 14.39
CA CYS A 195 6.12 16.77 12.99
C CYS A 195 7.19 17.87 12.87
N PRO A 196 8.17 17.72 11.97
CA PRO A 196 9.15 18.76 11.71
C PRO A 196 8.49 19.94 10.99
N LYS A 197 8.49 21.13 11.62
CA LYS A 197 7.73 22.31 11.15
C LYS A 197 8.23 22.89 9.83
N ASP A 198 9.52 22.75 9.56
CA ASP A 198 10.17 23.39 8.42
C ASP A 198 10.60 22.42 7.33
N TYR A 199 10.14 21.17 7.42
CA TYR A 199 10.49 20.17 6.42
C TYR A 199 9.77 20.46 5.11
N LYS A 200 10.52 20.40 4.02
CA LYS A 200 9.98 20.51 2.66
C LYS A 200 10.35 19.26 1.89
N SER A 201 9.33 18.53 1.50
CA SER A 201 9.52 17.36 0.63
C SER A 201 10.08 17.76 -0.73
N GLY A 202 10.92 16.92 -1.29
CA GLY A 202 11.40 17.07 -2.65
C GLY A 202 10.27 16.92 -3.67
N LYS A 203 10.43 17.57 -4.83
CA LYS A 203 9.57 17.35 -6.00
C LYS A 203 10.29 16.43 -6.97
N TYR A 204 9.68 15.33 -7.29
CA TYR A 204 10.21 14.31 -8.20
C TYR A 204 9.19 14.01 -9.29
N PRO A 205 9.61 13.58 -10.49
CA PRO A 205 8.69 12.96 -11.44
C PRO A 205 8.01 11.75 -10.78
N VAL A 206 6.73 11.55 -11.06
CA VAL A 206 5.99 10.38 -10.59
C VAL A 206 6.30 9.22 -11.52
N THR A 207 7.34 8.46 -11.18
CA THR A 207 7.84 7.31 -11.96
C THR A 207 8.41 6.25 -11.04
N ALA A 208 8.54 5.02 -11.51
CA ALA A 208 9.22 3.92 -10.80
C ALA A 208 10.63 4.30 -10.35
N ASP A 209 11.41 4.93 -11.22
CA ASP A 209 12.79 5.34 -10.92
C ASP A 209 12.87 6.38 -9.79
N SER A 210 11.82 7.15 -9.59
CA SER A 210 11.75 8.16 -8.54
C SER A 210 11.27 7.62 -7.19
N ALA A 211 10.70 6.41 -7.14
CA ALA A 211 10.17 5.81 -5.91
C ALA A 211 11.24 5.68 -4.81
N VAL A 212 12.48 5.33 -5.17
CA VAL A 212 13.60 5.26 -4.21
C VAL A 212 13.93 6.64 -3.64
N LYS A 213 13.93 7.68 -4.48
CA LYS A 213 14.18 9.07 -4.03
C LYS A 213 13.07 9.54 -3.11
N TYR A 214 11.84 9.22 -3.45
CA TYR A 214 10.67 9.53 -2.63
C TYR A 214 10.73 8.82 -1.27
N LEU A 215 11.05 7.52 -1.22
CA LEU A 215 11.23 6.80 0.05
C LEU A 215 12.36 7.42 0.90
N ASN A 216 13.48 7.81 0.28
CA ASN A 216 14.58 8.47 1.00
C ASN A 216 14.16 9.82 1.57
N ASP A 217 13.34 10.56 0.86
CA ASP A 217 12.77 11.84 1.32
C ASP A 217 11.81 11.61 2.50
N LEU A 218 10.93 10.61 2.40
CA LEU A 218 10.05 10.20 3.50
C LEU A 218 10.86 9.83 4.77
N GLN A 219 11.92 9.04 4.64
CA GLN A 219 12.79 8.72 5.76
C GLN A 219 13.52 9.96 6.31
N SER A 220 13.89 10.90 5.44
CA SER A 220 14.52 12.17 5.83
C SER A 220 13.58 13.07 6.63
N PHE A 221 12.29 13.08 6.31
CA PHE A 221 11.26 13.75 7.10
C PHE A 221 11.29 13.27 8.56
N PHE A 222 11.22 11.98 8.78
CA PHE A 222 11.27 11.42 10.14
C PHE A 222 12.61 11.63 10.83
N LYS A 223 13.71 11.51 10.09
CA LYS A 223 15.04 11.79 10.64
C LYS A 223 15.16 13.23 11.10
N SER A 224 14.54 14.19 10.40
CA SER A 224 14.57 15.62 10.76
C SER A 224 13.80 15.92 12.06
N SER A 225 12.80 15.10 12.41
CA SER A 225 12.12 15.18 13.70
C SER A 225 12.96 14.63 14.88
N GLY A 226 14.08 13.98 14.61
CA GLY A 226 14.85 13.25 15.62
C GLY A 226 14.20 11.95 16.10
N PHE A 227 13.07 11.56 15.50
CA PHE A 227 12.35 10.37 15.90
C PHE A 227 13.00 9.10 15.33
N LYS A 228 13.08 8.05 16.14
CA LYS A 228 13.71 6.80 15.72
C LYS A 228 12.79 6.02 14.79
N MET A 229 13.25 5.75 13.59
CA MET A 229 12.49 5.02 12.57
C MET A 229 13.29 3.84 12.02
N PRO A 230 12.62 2.81 11.48
CA PRO A 230 13.31 1.73 10.78
C PRO A 230 14.01 2.25 9.53
N ALA A 231 15.15 1.67 9.19
CA ALA A 231 15.78 1.85 7.89
C ALA A 231 15.07 0.97 6.87
N VAL A 232 14.52 1.59 5.82
CA VAL A 232 13.72 0.89 4.80
C VAL A 232 14.34 1.08 3.42
N GLY A 233 14.56 -0.02 2.71
CA GLY A 233 14.95 -0.03 1.30
C GLY A 233 13.73 -0.21 0.39
N LEU A 234 13.89 0.09 -0.91
CA LEU A 234 12.89 -0.18 -1.92
C LEU A 234 13.49 -0.98 -3.06
N GLU A 235 12.77 -1.99 -3.52
CA GLU A 235 13.13 -2.82 -4.66
C GLU A 235 12.00 -2.82 -5.69
N LEU A 236 12.35 -2.44 -6.92
CA LEU A 236 11.47 -2.57 -8.07
C LEU A 236 11.49 -4.00 -8.59
N THR A 237 10.33 -4.64 -8.65
CA THR A 237 10.20 -6.01 -9.17
C THR A 237 9.67 -6.02 -10.60
N ASN A 238 9.90 -7.14 -11.31
CA ASN A 238 9.35 -7.32 -12.66
C ASN A 238 7.89 -7.79 -12.66
N ASP A 239 7.34 -8.17 -11.50
CA ASP A 239 5.94 -8.54 -11.38
C ASP A 239 5.12 -7.32 -10.94
N PRO A 240 4.27 -6.75 -11.82
CA PRO A 240 3.49 -5.54 -11.51
C PRO A 240 2.45 -5.74 -10.40
N THR A 241 2.20 -6.97 -9.98
CA THR A 241 1.26 -7.27 -8.88
C THR A 241 1.94 -7.32 -7.51
N THR A 242 3.25 -7.12 -7.45
CA THR A 242 4.04 -7.16 -6.21
C THR A 242 4.04 -5.79 -5.53
N HIS A 243 3.31 -5.66 -4.43
CA HIS A 243 3.30 -4.44 -3.62
C HIS A 243 3.16 -4.83 -2.15
N PHE A 244 4.28 -4.92 -1.43
CA PHE A 244 4.29 -5.25 0.00
C PHE A 244 5.61 -4.82 0.65
N SER A 245 5.63 -4.77 1.99
CA SER A 245 6.85 -4.61 2.77
C SER A 245 7.23 -5.89 3.52
N ARG A 246 8.51 -6.05 3.78
CA ARG A 246 9.06 -7.21 4.49
C ARG A 246 10.24 -6.82 5.38
N LYS A 247 10.27 -7.40 6.59
CA LYS A 247 11.44 -7.37 7.46
C LYS A 247 12.57 -8.18 6.83
N MET A 248 13.78 -7.64 6.87
CA MET A 248 14.97 -8.31 6.36
C MET A 248 15.64 -9.10 7.47
N GLU A 249 15.99 -10.36 7.18
CA GLU A 249 16.74 -11.23 8.09
C GLU A 249 18.23 -10.90 8.14
#